data_9a146e3b2f77664563ceb6cfaf9c8f28
#
_entry.id   9a146e3b2f77664563ceb6cfaf9c8f28
#
_cell.length_a   1.000
_cell.length_b   1.000
_cell.length_c   1.000
_cell.angle_alpha   90.00
_cell.angle_beta   90.00
_cell.angle_gamma   90.00
#
_symmetry.space_group_name_H-M   'P 1'
#
loop_
_entity.id
_entity.type
_entity.pdbx_description
1 polymer ?
#
loop_
_entity_poly.entity_id
_entity_poly.type
_entity_poly.pdbx_seq_one_letter_code
_entity_poly.pdbx_strand_id
1 'polypeptide(L)'
;KTWKEKTNIIPLHLQTFFRKTKLSECKESPSWKQYKPHQDHDIYDIAGLIYFNSNCLKDGTYIFNNKTDYEPTIIIGSRLNRCVWYNSQTWHSPSMEQSVDERWTQPFFIIYKEKTLEKYLENSKFKKPI
;
A
#
# COMPACT_ATOMS: atom_id res chain seq x y z
N LYS A 1 14.30 17.38 1.30
CA LYS A 1 14.37 16.83 2.68
C LYS A 1 14.24 15.31 2.65
N THR A 2 14.97 14.64 3.52
CA THR A 2 14.90 13.19 3.69
C THR A 2 13.59 12.78 4.39
N TRP A 3 13.25 11.50 4.35
CA TRP A 3 12.12 10.93 5.08
C TRP A 3 12.19 11.26 6.59
N LYS A 4 13.37 11.07 7.21
CA LYS A 4 13.59 11.37 8.63
C LYS A 4 13.31 12.84 8.97
N GLU A 5 13.80 13.76 8.15
CA GLU A 5 13.58 15.19 8.35
C GLU A 5 12.12 15.61 8.24
N LYS A 6 11.36 14.94 7.34
CA LYS A 6 9.94 15.25 7.13
C LYS A 6 9.02 14.63 8.17
N THR A 7 9.34 13.46 8.68
CA THR A 7 8.44 12.65 9.52
C THR A 7 8.95 12.42 10.93
N ASN A 8 10.23 12.68 11.18
CA ASN A 8 10.93 12.32 12.41
C ASN A 8 10.89 10.81 12.72
N ILE A 9 10.66 9.98 11.72
CA ILE A 9 10.65 8.52 11.82
C ILE A 9 11.95 7.95 11.28
N ILE A 10 12.56 7.04 12.02
CA ILE A 10 13.74 6.30 11.59
C ILE A 10 13.31 4.88 11.23
N PRO A 11 13.33 4.51 9.94
CA PRO A 11 13.02 3.14 9.55
C PRO A 11 14.04 2.14 10.08
N LEU A 12 13.55 1.07 10.70
CA LEU A 12 14.35 -0.07 11.13
C LEU A 12 14.41 -1.16 10.04
N HIS A 13 13.35 -1.22 9.22
CA HIS A 13 13.25 -2.12 8.09
C HIS A 13 12.39 -1.50 7.01
N LEU A 14 12.78 -1.70 5.76
CA LEU A 14 12.04 -1.27 4.58
C LEU A 14 11.94 -2.42 3.58
N GLN A 15 10.73 -2.69 3.14
CA GLN A 15 10.48 -3.58 2.02
C GLN A 15 9.80 -2.79 0.91
N THR A 16 10.27 -2.94 -0.32
CA THR A 16 9.69 -2.26 -1.49
C THR A 16 9.89 -3.11 -2.74
N PHE A 17 8.99 -2.93 -3.69
CA PHE A 17 9.04 -3.60 -4.99
C PHE A 17 8.25 -2.80 -6.02
N PHE A 18 8.45 -3.09 -7.31
CA PHE A 18 7.61 -2.52 -8.36
C PHE A 18 6.43 -3.44 -8.64
N ARG A 19 5.26 -2.84 -8.83
CA ARG A 19 4.03 -3.56 -9.13
C ARG A 19 3.39 -3.00 -10.41
N LYS A 20 3.08 -3.90 -11.33
CA LYS A 20 2.16 -3.64 -12.44
C LYS A 20 0.83 -4.31 -12.12
N THR A 21 -0.26 -3.54 -12.15
CA THR A 21 -1.61 -4.04 -11.93
C THR A 21 -2.43 -3.82 -13.20
N LYS A 22 -2.89 -4.90 -13.82
CA LYS A 22 -3.82 -4.86 -14.95
C LYS A 22 -5.24 -5.04 -14.43
N LEU A 23 -6.09 -4.04 -14.65
CA LEU A 23 -7.47 -4.09 -14.21
C LEU A 23 -8.25 -5.25 -14.84
N SER A 24 -8.02 -5.51 -16.13
CA SER A 24 -8.64 -6.60 -16.86
C SER A 24 -8.29 -7.98 -16.27
N GLU A 25 -7.07 -8.18 -15.84
CA GLU A 25 -6.62 -9.42 -15.20
C GLU A 25 -7.16 -9.56 -13.77
N CYS A 26 -7.26 -8.45 -13.04
CA CYS A 26 -7.72 -8.45 -11.64
C CYS A 26 -9.18 -8.86 -11.50
N LYS A 27 -10.04 -8.47 -12.44
CA LYS A 27 -11.48 -8.81 -12.39
C LYS A 27 -11.75 -10.30 -12.49
N GLU A 28 -10.87 -11.05 -13.12
CA GLU A 28 -11.00 -12.49 -13.36
C GLU A 28 -10.18 -13.34 -12.39
N SER A 29 -9.42 -12.73 -11.47
CA SER A 29 -8.49 -13.45 -10.60
C SER A 29 -8.87 -13.33 -9.12
N PRO A 30 -8.40 -14.29 -8.27
CA PRO A 30 -8.55 -14.17 -6.81
C PRO A 30 -7.93 -12.91 -6.23
N SER A 31 -6.98 -12.28 -6.93
CA SER A 31 -6.37 -11.01 -6.52
C SER A 31 -7.34 -9.82 -6.57
N TRP A 32 -8.52 -9.99 -7.16
CA TRP A 32 -9.61 -9.03 -7.11
C TRP A 32 -9.91 -8.52 -5.70
N LYS A 33 -9.63 -9.32 -4.67
CA LYS A 33 -9.79 -8.92 -3.26
C LYS A 33 -9.05 -7.64 -2.89
N GLN A 34 -7.95 -7.32 -3.56
CA GLN A 34 -7.20 -6.08 -3.32
C GLN A 34 -7.97 -4.82 -3.67
N TYR A 35 -9.02 -4.91 -4.50
CA TYR A 35 -9.89 -3.78 -4.86
C TYR A 35 -11.02 -3.55 -3.86
N LYS A 36 -11.16 -4.40 -2.86
CA LYS A 36 -12.06 -4.19 -1.73
C LYS A 36 -11.30 -3.51 -0.59
N PRO A 37 -11.99 -2.78 0.29
CA PRO A 37 -11.34 -2.25 1.48
C PRO A 37 -10.63 -3.37 2.25
N HIS A 38 -9.35 -3.20 2.47
CA HIS A 38 -8.50 -4.14 3.19
C HIS A 38 -7.46 -3.40 4.02
N GLN A 39 -6.89 -4.09 4.96
CA GLN A 39 -5.72 -3.65 5.72
C GLN A 39 -4.50 -4.40 5.21
N ASP A 40 -3.33 -3.80 5.31
CA ASP A 40 -2.08 -4.49 5.06
C ASP A 40 -1.69 -5.36 6.26
N HIS A 41 -0.62 -6.12 6.10
CA HIS A 41 -0.20 -7.03 7.15
C HIS A 41 0.29 -6.27 8.39
N ASP A 42 -0.11 -6.73 9.57
CA ASP A 42 0.21 -6.11 10.86
C ASP A 42 1.68 -6.27 11.29
N ILE A 43 2.50 -6.97 10.50
CA ILE A 43 3.95 -7.05 10.70
C ILE A 43 4.69 -5.78 10.25
N TYR A 44 3.99 -4.84 9.66
CA TYR A 44 4.51 -3.53 9.29
C TYR A 44 3.79 -2.42 10.03
N ASP A 45 4.48 -1.31 10.29
CA ASP A 45 3.87 -0.14 10.93
C ASP A 45 3.25 0.80 9.91
N ILE A 46 3.91 0.98 8.78
CA ILE A 46 3.51 1.90 7.71
C ILE A 46 3.44 1.14 6.40
N ALA A 47 2.42 1.42 5.62
CA ALA A 47 2.31 1.05 4.23
C ALA A 47 2.19 2.29 3.36
N GLY A 48 2.62 2.20 2.13
CA GLY A 48 2.51 3.30 1.20
C GLY A 48 2.82 2.89 -0.23
N LEU A 49 2.75 3.85 -1.11
CA LEU A 49 3.11 3.62 -2.50
C LEU A 49 3.49 4.92 -3.21
N ILE A 50 4.22 4.76 -4.31
CA ILE A 50 4.57 5.82 -5.24
C ILE A 50 3.89 5.52 -6.57
N TYR A 51 3.26 6.52 -7.19
CA TYR A 51 2.62 6.39 -8.49
C TYR A 51 3.59 6.73 -9.63
N PHE A 52 3.52 5.97 -10.73
CA PHE A 52 4.48 6.14 -11.83
C PHE A 52 3.90 6.49 -13.19
N ASN A 53 2.64 6.19 -13.49
CA ASN A 53 2.18 6.31 -14.87
C ASN A 53 0.81 6.95 -15.07
N SER A 54 0.27 7.63 -14.08
CA SER A 54 -1.02 8.30 -14.24
C SER A 54 -1.07 9.59 -13.44
N ASN A 55 -1.78 10.58 -13.99
CA ASN A 55 -2.12 11.86 -13.35
C ASN A 55 -3.64 11.99 -13.26
N CYS A 56 -4.33 10.97 -12.79
CA CYS A 56 -5.79 10.92 -12.76
C CYS A 56 -6.31 10.56 -11.37
N LEU A 57 -7.37 11.23 -10.93
CA LEU A 57 -8.05 10.94 -9.66
C LEU A 57 -8.52 9.48 -9.61
N LYS A 58 -8.94 8.93 -10.75
CA LYS A 58 -9.47 7.56 -10.87
C LYS A 58 -8.42 6.46 -10.76
N ASP A 59 -7.15 6.78 -10.78
CA ASP A 59 -6.07 5.79 -10.73
C ASP A 59 -5.36 5.75 -9.38
N GLY A 60 -5.94 6.36 -8.37
CA GLY A 60 -5.33 6.55 -7.07
C GLY A 60 -5.70 5.48 -6.04
N THR A 61 -5.78 5.94 -4.80
CA THR A 61 -6.04 5.11 -3.62
C THR A 61 -7.23 5.66 -2.87
N TYR A 62 -8.10 4.76 -2.46
CA TYR A 62 -9.26 5.05 -1.62
C TYR A 62 -8.97 4.67 -0.17
N ILE A 63 -9.32 5.55 0.76
CA ILE A 63 -9.25 5.31 2.21
C ILE A 63 -10.67 5.22 2.75
N PHE A 64 -10.91 4.22 3.58
CA PHE A 64 -12.23 3.92 4.16
C PHE A 64 -12.17 3.95 5.69
N ASN A 65 -13.30 4.16 6.34
CA ASN A 65 -13.41 4.05 7.79
C ASN A 65 -13.44 2.60 8.27
N ASN A 66 -14.03 1.69 7.47
CA ASN A 66 -14.10 0.27 7.81
C ASN A 66 -14.23 -0.60 6.54
N LYS A 67 -14.20 -1.91 6.72
CA LYS A 67 -14.22 -2.88 5.60
C LYS A 67 -15.55 -2.98 4.85
N THR A 68 -16.63 -2.49 5.44
CA THR A 68 -17.99 -2.58 4.85
C THR A 68 -18.43 -1.29 4.18
N ASP A 69 -17.62 -0.24 4.23
CA ASP A 69 -17.93 1.01 3.55
C ASP A 69 -17.87 0.83 2.03
N TYR A 70 -18.88 1.34 1.35
CA TYR A 70 -18.93 1.35 -0.12
C TYR A 70 -18.34 2.63 -0.70
N GLU A 71 -18.31 3.70 0.09
CA GLU A 71 -17.79 4.99 -0.31
C GLU A 71 -16.53 5.33 0.49
N PRO A 72 -15.46 5.77 -0.17
CA PRO A 72 -14.26 6.18 0.54
C PRO A 72 -14.48 7.47 1.32
N THR A 73 -13.84 7.56 2.47
CA THR A 73 -13.76 8.79 3.26
C THR A 73 -12.76 9.77 2.64
N ILE A 74 -11.67 9.26 2.08
CA ILE A 74 -10.63 10.05 1.41
C ILE A 74 -10.31 9.41 0.08
N ILE A 75 -10.22 10.23 -0.97
CA ILE A 75 -9.77 9.83 -2.30
C ILE A 75 -8.45 10.53 -2.57
N ILE A 76 -7.41 9.75 -2.81
CA ILE A 76 -6.09 10.26 -3.18
C ILE A 76 -5.85 9.92 -4.64
N GLY A 77 -5.84 10.94 -5.49
CA GLY A 77 -5.60 10.75 -6.92
C GLY A 77 -4.16 10.34 -7.21
N SER A 78 -3.98 9.57 -8.27
CA SER A 78 -2.65 9.29 -8.81
C SER A 78 -2.05 10.57 -9.40
N ARG A 79 -0.78 10.77 -9.13
CA ARG A 79 0.04 11.80 -9.76
C ARG A 79 1.47 11.27 -9.84
N LEU A 80 2.11 11.48 -10.97
CA LEU A 80 3.49 11.02 -11.17
C LEU A 80 4.41 11.47 -10.02
N ASN A 81 5.11 10.52 -9.45
CA ASN A 81 6.02 10.69 -8.30
C ASN A 81 5.33 11.11 -6.98
N ARG A 82 4.01 11.08 -6.90
CA ARG A 82 3.34 11.26 -5.62
C ARG A 82 3.61 10.05 -4.73
N CYS A 83 4.11 10.31 -3.54
CA CYS A 83 4.25 9.32 -2.49
C CYS A 83 3.10 9.46 -1.50
N VAL A 84 2.40 8.36 -1.24
CA VAL A 84 1.32 8.27 -0.26
C VAL A 84 1.71 7.22 0.78
N TRP A 85 1.48 7.51 2.05
CA TRP A 85 1.73 6.56 3.12
C TRP A 85 0.73 6.74 4.26
N TYR A 86 0.45 5.65 4.93
CA TYR A 86 -0.56 5.56 5.99
C TYR A 86 -0.21 4.41 6.95
N ASN A 87 -0.87 4.39 8.10
CA ASN A 87 -0.74 3.27 9.03
C ASN A 87 -1.12 1.97 8.31
N SER A 88 -0.35 0.90 8.52
CA SER A 88 -0.56 -0.39 7.84
C SER A 88 -1.97 -0.97 8.06
N GLN A 89 -2.63 -0.60 9.15
CA GLN A 89 -3.97 -1.06 9.49
C GLN A 89 -5.09 -0.13 8.97
N THR A 90 -4.75 0.84 8.16
CA THR A 90 -5.74 1.69 7.48
C THR A 90 -6.51 0.88 6.45
N TRP A 91 -7.85 0.97 6.49
CA TRP A 91 -8.71 0.38 5.46
C TRP A 91 -8.55 1.16 4.17
N HIS A 92 -8.09 0.50 3.13
CA HIS A 92 -7.79 1.13 1.84
C HIS A 92 -8.00 0.16 0.68
N SER A 93 -8.05 0.72 -0.52
CA SER A 93 -8.02 -0.05 -1.77
C SER A 93 -7.47 0.80 -2.91
N PRO A 94 -7.00 0.19 -4.01
CA PRO A 94 -6.87 0.90 -5.27
C PRO A 94 -8.23 1.41 -5.73
N SER A 95 -8.25 2.47 -6.53
CA SER A 95 -9.48 2.96 -7.14
C SER A 95 -10.12 1.89 -8.03
N MET A 96 -11.42 1.70 -7.89
CA MET A 96 -12.21 0.78 -8.71
C MET A 96 -12.50 1.33 -10.12
N GLU A 97 -12.35 2.62 -10.30
CA GLU A 97 -12.63 3.33 -11.56
C GLU A 97 -11.38 3.59 -12.38
N GLN A 98 -10.39 2.75 -12.27
CA GLN A 98 -9.09 2.90 -12.92
C GLN A 98 -9.24 3.29 -14.40
N SER A 99 -8.59 4.40 -14.80
CA SER A 99 -8.67 4.93 -16.17
C SER A 99 -7.66 4.30 -17.13
N VAL A 100 -6.59 3.71 -16.60
CA VAL A 100 -5.55 3.03 -17.36
C VAL A 100 -5.64 1.53 -17.14
N ASP A 101 -5.41 0.74 -18.18
CA ASP A 101 -5.39 -0.73 -18.05
C ASP A 101 -4.23 -1.20 -17.18
N GLU A 102 -3.06 -0.63 -17.37
CA GLU A 102 -1.87 -0.95 -16.58
C GLU A 102 -1.56 0.18 -15.59
N ARG A 103 -1.64 -0.13 -14.28
CA ARG A 103 -1.28 0.77 -13.22
C ARG A 103 0.07 0.37 -12.64
N TRP A 104 1.04 1.27 -12.75
CA TRP A 104 2.40 1.07 -12.23
C TRP A 104 2.58 1.81 -10.92
N THR A 105 2.98 1.10 -9.89
CA THR A 105 3.24 1.64 -8.57
C THR A 105 4.47 1.00 -7.95
N GLN A 106 5.00 1.66 -6.94
CA GLN A 106 6.02 1.10 -6.06
C GLN A 106 5.49 1.05 -4.64
N PRO A 107 4.85 -0.05 -4.23
CA PRO A 107 4.48 -0.25 -2.84
C PRO A 107 5.70 -0.30 -1.93
N PHE A 108 5.57 0.20 -0.72
CA PHE A 108 6.58 0.06 0.31
C PHE A 108 5.96 -0.15 1.67
N PHE A 109 6.72 -0.85 2.53
CA PHE A 109 6.31 -1.19 3.89
C PHE A 109 7.46 -0.88 4.83
N ILE A 110 7.16 -0.21 5.94
CA ILE A 110 8.16 0.28 6.88
C ILE A 110 7.87 -0.25 8.27
N ILE A 111 8.90 -0.71 8.95
CA ILE A 111 8.91 -0.99 10.38
C ILE A 111 9.76 0.07 11.06
N TYR A 112 9.22 0.77 12.05
CA TYR A 112 9.97 1.73 12.86
C TYR A 112 9.85 1.47 14.37
N LYS A 113 8.93 0.62 14.78
CA LYS A 113 8.76 0.22 16.18
C LYS A 113 9.54 -1.06 16.45
N GLU A 114 10.30 -1.09 17.54
CA GLU A 114 11.07 -2.27 17.91
C GLU A 114 10.22 -3.52 18.13
N LYS A 115 9.06 -3.38 18.75
CA LYS A 115 8.11 -4.50 18.93
C LYS A 115 7.65 -5.10 17.60
N THR A 116 7.39 -4.27 16.61
CA THR A 116 6.99 -4.71 15.28
C THR A 116 8.14 -5.44 14.60
N LEU A 117 9.38 -4.94 14.74
CA LEU A 117 10.56 -5.58 14.21
C LEU A 117 10.78 -6.97 14.84
N GLU A 118 10.63 -7.10 16.14
CA GLU A 118 10.72 -8.39 16.84
C GLU A 118 9.72 -9.39 16.28
N LYS A 119 8.47 -8.98 16.11
CA LYS A 119 7.42 -9.81 15.53
C LYS A 119 7.74 -10.22 14.09
N TYR A 120 8.24 -9.30 13.29
CA TYR A 120 8.67 -9.56 11.92
C TYR A 120 9.80 -10.61 11.87
N LEU A 121 10.82 -10.46 12.71
CA LEU A 121 11.94 -11.37 12.77
C LEU A 121 11.54 -12.78 13.24
N GLU A 122 10.63 -12.88 14.21
CA GLU A 122 10.07 -14.16 14.65
C GLU A 122 9.33 -14.86 13.49
N ASN A 123 8.46 -14.15 12.78
CA ASN A 123 7.75 -14.68 11.62
C ASN A 123 8.70 -15.11 10.49
N SER A 124 9.78 -14.38 10.27
CA SER A 124 10.77 -14.72 9.23
C SER A 124 11.60 -15.96 9.57
N LYS A 125 11.82 -16.27 10.85
CA LYS A 125 12.50 -17.50 11.27
C LYS A 125 11.73 -18.76 10.87
N PHE A 126 10.39 -18.68 10.80
CA PHE A 126 9.54 -19.79 10.37
C PHE A 126 9.45 -19.95 8.86
N LYS A 127 9.90 -18.95 8.10
CA LYS A 127 9.84 -18.91 6.63
C LYS A 127 11.18 -19.18 5.97
N LYS A 128 12.21 -19.62 6.70
CA LYS A 128 13.47 -19.96 6.09
C LYS A 128 13.29 -21.10 5.09
N PRO A 129 13.74 -20.95 3.83
CA PRO A 129 13.81 -22.06 2.92
C PRO A 129 14.72 -23.14 3.51
N ILE A 130 14.27 -24.34 3.39
CA ILE A 130 14.99 -25.53 3.83
C ILE A 130 16.24 -25.71 2.99
#